data_7fa3037a211c39459adbb00dcd3e887f
#
_entry.id   7fa3037a211c39459adbb00dcd3e887f
#
_cell.length_a   1.000
_cell.length_b   1.000
_cell.length_c   1.000
_cell.angle_alpha   90.00
_cell.angle_beta   90.00
_cell.angle_gamma   90.00
#
_symmetry.space_group_name_H-M   'P 1'
#
loop_
_entity.id
_entity.type
_entity.pdbx_description
1 polymer ?
#
loop_
_entity_poly.entity_id
_entity_poly.type
_entity_poly.pdbx_seq_one_letter_code
_entity_poly.pdbx_strand_id
1 'polypeptide(L)'
;MRDQIPTPKSTQFLRIKCKTFFRPDMRGTGDSEGLYFDEYERQEQLYAMEIIDWISEQSWSNGRVGMYGKSWGGFNGLQVAFHQPPALKAVISLYSTDNRYTDDIHYKGGSLVASQMLSWASIMFAWNARPPHPKSYAGSDWKET
;
A
#
# COMPACT_ATOMS: atom_id res chain seq x y z
N MET A 1 -19.36 -2.48 -17.61
CA MET A 1 -18.83 -1.16 -17.29
C MET A 1 -18.42 -1.21 -15.83
N ARG A 2 -17.13 -1.22 -15.49
CA ARG A 2 -16.69 -1.11 -14.10
C ARG A 2 -16.85 0.34 -13.72
N ASP A 3 -17.73 0.62 -12.76
CA ASP A 3 -17.84 1.94 -12.17
C ASP A 3 -16.49 2.26 -11.52
N GLN A 4 -15.74 3.12 -12.17
CA GLN A 4 -14.42 3.50 -11.67
C GLN A 4 -14.62 4.29 -10.38
N ILE A 5 -14.07 3.77 -9.29
CA ILE A 5 -13.92 4.55 -8.05
C ILE A 5 -13.17 5.84 -8.41
N PRO A 6 -13.69 7.01 -8.03
CA PRO A 6 -13.02 8.27 -8.35
C PRO A 6 -11.59 8.26 -7.80
N THR A 7 -10.61 8.31 -8.69
CA THR A 7 -9.21 8.40 -8.29
C THR A 7 -8.92 9.78 -7.68
N PRO A 8 -8.19 9.86 -6.56
CA PRO A 8 -7.78 11.15 -5.99
C PRO A 8 -7.11 12.05 -7.03
N LYS A 9 -7.27 13.36 -6.92
CA LYS A 9 -6.68 14.33 -7.87
C LYS A 9 -5.17 14.16 -8.05
N SER A 10 -4.44 13.81 -6.99
CA SER A 10 -3.00 13.50 -7.03
C SER A 10 -2.69 12.30 -7.94
N THR A 11 -3.50 11.26 -7.86
CA THR A 11 -3.35 10.06 -8.70
C THR A 11 -3.65 10.36 -10.17
N GLN A 12 -4.64 11.23 -10.43
CA GLN A 12 -4.94 11.66 -11.80
C GLN A 12 -3.78 12.45 -12.42
N PHE A 13 -3.11 13.32 -11.63
CA PHE A 13 -1.94 14.04 -12.10
C PHE A 13 -0.79 13.10 -12.48
N LEU A 14 -0.52 12.08 -11.67
CA LEU A 14 0.50 11.09 -11.97
C LEU A 14 0.17 10.28 -13.24
N ARG A 15 -1.09 9.94 -13.46
CA ARG A 15 -1.52 9.26 -14.71
C ARG A 15 -1.28 10.09 -15.97
N ILE A 16 -1.33 11.42 -15.89
CA ILE A 16 -1.04 12.30 -17.03
C ILE A 16 0.46 12.27 -17.37
N LYS A 17 1.32 12.13 -16.38
CA LYS A 17 2.78 12.15 -16.56
C LYS A 17 3.39 10.76 -16.74
N CYS A 18 2.79 9.74 -16.15
CA CYS A 18 3.22 8.34 -16.29
C CYS A 18 2.33 7.63 -17.32
N LYS A 19 2.93 6.81 -18.16
CA LYS A 19 2.20 6.03 -19.17
C LYS A 19 1.29 4.98 -18.54
N THR A 20 1.68 4.42 -17.40
CA THR A 20 0.94 3.39 -16.67
C THR A 20 0.97 3.70 -15.18
N PHE A 21 -0.17 3.55 -14.54
CA PHE A 21 -0.32 3.61 -13.08
C PHE A 21 -0.91 2.29 -12.59
N PHE A 22 -0.21 1.65 -11.68
CA PHE A 22 -0.58 0.37 -11.09
C PHE A 22 -0.98 0.57 -9.62
N ARG A 23 -2.06 -0.08 -9.20
CA ARG A 23 -2.52 -0.08 -7.81
C ARG A 23 -2.90 -1.51 -7.45
N PRO A 24 -1.94 -2.31 -6.99
CA PRO A 24 -2.21 -3.67 -6.55
C PRO A 24 -2.89 -3.67 -5.18
N ASP A 25 -3.72 -4.66 -4.95
CA ASP A 25 -4.14 -5.03 -3.60
C ASP A 25 -3.03 -5.85 -2.95
N MET A 26 -2.71 -5.52 -1.71
CA MET A 26 -1.73 -6.29 -0.94
C MET A 26 -2.26 -7.71 -0.70
N ARG A 27 -1.36 -8.67 -0.62
CA ARG A 27 -1.70 -10.06 -0.34
C ARG A 27 -2.51 -10.17 0.96
N GLY A 28 -3.65 -10.88 0.89
CA GLY A 28 -4.60 -10.97 2.01
C GLY A 28 -5.54 -9.77 2.17
N THR A 29 -5.55 -8.84 1.19
CA THR A 29 -6.49 -7.70 1.16
C THR A 29 -7.16 -7.58 -0.21
N GLY A 30 -8.32 -6.96 -0.26
CA GLY A 30 -9.07 -6.74 -1.50
C GLY A 30 -9.39 -8.05 -2.23
N ASP A 31 -9.00 -8.12 -3.49
CA ASP A 31 -9.20 -9.31 -4.34
C ASP A 31 -7.94 -10.21 -4.38
N SER A 32 -6.89 -9.90 -3.60
CA SER A 32 -5.67 -10.68 -3.53
C SER A 32 -5.78 -11.83 -2.54
N GLU A 33 -5.31 -13.01 -2.95
CA GLU A 33 -5.24 -14.20 -2.10
C GLU A 33 -4.25 -14.06 -0.95
N GLY A 34 -4.35 -14.94 0.05
CA GLY A 34 -3.43 -15.04 1.18
C GLY A 34 -3.97 -14.43 2.45
N LEU A 35 -3.09 -14.23 3.42
CA LEU A 35 -3.42 -13.67 4.72
C LEU A 35 -2.60 -12.42 4.98
N TYR A 36 -3.25 -11.43 5.55
CA TYR A 36 -2.65 -10.20 6.05
C TYR A 36 -2.60 -10.26 7.57
N PHE A 37 -1.42 -10.11 8.16
CA PHE A 37 -1.24 -10.26 9.61
C PHE A 37 -1.09 -8.91 10.31
N ASP A 38 -0.22 -8.02 9.79
CA ASP A 38 0.05 -6.73 10.41
C ASP A 38 0.62 -5.73 9.42
N GLU A 39 0.67 -4.45 9.81
CA GLU A 39 1.30 -3.36 9.07
C GLU A 39 2.83 -3.41 9.19
N TYR A 40 3.52 -2.95 8.15
CA TYR A 40 4.98 -2.76 8.14
C TYR A 40 5.81 -4.04 8.30
N GLU A 41 5.22 -5.20 8.10
CA GLU A 41 5.95 -6.45 8.13
C GLU A 41 6.93 -6.57 6.97
N ARG A 42 7.99 -7.35 7.21
CA ARG A 42 8.95 -7.68 6.15
C ARG A 42 8.28 -8.30 4.92
N GLN A 43 7.25 -9.09 5.14
CA GLN A 43 6.52 -9.77 4.07
C GLN A 43 5.84 -8.77 3.13
N GLU A 44 5.28 -7.68 3.67
CA GLU A 44 4.72 -6.59 2.87
C GLU A 44 5.76 -5.95 1.95
N GLN A 45 6.98 -5.74 2.45
CA GLN A 45 8.10 -5.20 1.68
C GLN A 45 8.53 -6.16 0.55
N LEU A 46 8.60 -7.47 0.84
CA LEU A 46 8.95 -8.49 -0.15
C LEU A 46 7.91 -8.54 -1.27
N TYR A 47 6.63 -8.50 -0.96
CA TYR A 47 5.56 -8.46 -1.97
C TYR A 47 5.64 -7.22 -2.85
N ALA A 48 5.96 -6.07 -2.27
CA ALA A 48 6.15 -4.86 -3.05
C ALA A 48 7.34 -4.98 -4.02
N MET A 49 8.42 -5.63 -3.61
CA MET A 49 9.57 -5.90 -4.50
C MET A 49 9.20 -6.85 -5.63
N GLU A 50 8.47 -7.93 -5.34
CA GLU A 50 7.95 -8.86 -6.38
C GLU A 50 7.10 -8.13 -7.43
N ILE A 51 6.23 -7.22 -6.98
CA ILE A 51 5.40 -6.40 -7.88
C ILE A 51 6.25 -5.46 -8.73
N ILE A 52 7.27 -4.82 -8.14
CA ILE A 52 8.20 -3.93 -8.86
C ILE A 52 8.94 -4.69 -9.95
N ASP A 53 9.45 -5.87 -9.63
CA ASP A 53 10.16 -6.73 -10.57
C ASP A 53 9.20 -7.18 -11.69
N TRP A 54 8.03 -7.67 -11.34
CA TRP A 54 7.01 -8.06 -12.31
C TRP A 54 6.62 -6.90 -13.26
N ILE A 55 6.40 -5.69 -12.73
CA ILE A 55 6.09 -4.50 -13.55
C ILE A 55 7.24 -4.19 -14.50
N SER A 56 8.48 -4.33 -14.04
CA SER A 56 9.66 -4.00 -14.84
C SER A 56 9.84 -4.91 -16.06
N GLU A 57 9.36 -6.13 -15.98
CA GLU A 57 9.48 -7.16 -17.01
C GLU A 57 8.35 -7.14 -18.05
N GLN A 58 7.29 -6.37 -17.81
CA GLN A 58 6.16 -6.33 -18.74
C GLN A 58 6.51 -5.68 -20.08
N SER A 59 5.94 -6.17 -21.17
CA SER A 59 6.18 -5.67 -22.52
C SER A 59 5.79 -4.20 -22.71
N TRP A 60 4.91 -3.67 -21.88
CA TRP A 60 4.48 -2.25 -21.88
C TRP A 60 5.33 -1.39 -20.93
N SER A 61 6.22 -1.97 -20.15
CA SER A 61 7.11 -1.28 -19.21
C SER A 61 8.42 -0.88 -19.89
N ASN A 62 9.00 0.20 -19.40
CA ASN A 62 10.38 0.59 -19.79
C ASN A 62 11.42 0.11 -18.77
N GLY A 63 11.06 -0.81 -17.86
CA GLY A 63 11.93 -1.34 -16.82
C GLY A 63 12.18 -0.38 -15.64
N ARG A 64 11.50 0.76 -15.60
CA ARG A 64 11.69 1.80 -14.56
C ARG A 64 10.40 2.01 -13.80
N VAL A 65 10.41 1.73 -12.50
CA VAL A 65 9.26 1.81 -11.62
C VAL A 65 9.44 2.96 -10.63
N GLY A 66 8.37 3.66 -10.32
CA GLY A 66 8.29 4.63 -9.23
C GLY A 66 7.21 4.26 -8.25
N MET A 67 7.44 4.47 -6.96
CA MET A 67 6.41 4.33 -5.92
C MET A 67 5.87 5.70 -5.52
N TYR A 68 4.58 5.73 -5.25
CA TYR A 68 3.89 6.88 -4.70
C TYR A 68 3.01 6.41 -3.56
N GLY A 69 3.21 6.96 -2.38
CA GLY A 69 2.44 6.58 -1.21
C GLY A 69 2.22 7.72 -0.23
N LYS A 70 1.12 7.63 0.51
CA LYS A 70 0.75 8.55 1.57
C LYS A 70 0.61 7.79 2.89
N SER A 71 1.14 8.35 3.99
CA SER A 71 1.05 7.75 5.33
C SER A 71 1.63 6.33 5.31
N TRP A 72 0.89 5.30 5.63
CA TRP A 72 1.34 3.90 5.53
C TRP A 72 2.02 3.60 4.18
N GLY A 73 1.40 3.98 3.05
CA GLY A 73 2.02 3.82 1.73
C GLY A 73 3.29 4.64 1.54
N GLY A 74 3.44 5.78 2.23
CA GLY A 74 4.66 6.57 2.26
C GLY A 74 5.79 5.86 3.00
N PHE A 75 5.51 5.27 4.17
CA PHE A 75 6.45 4.44 4.92
C PHE A 75 6.89 3.22 4.10
N ASN A 76 5.94 2.52 3.48
CA ASN A 76 6.23 1.37 2.63
C ASN A 76 7.17 1.74 1.48
N GLY A 77 6.96 2.88 0.85
CA GLY A 77 7.86 3.36 -0.20
C GLY A 77 9.29 3.55 0.29
N LEU A 78 9.49 4.11 1.49
CA LEU A 78 10.81 4.27 2.09
C LEU A 78 11.44 2.93 2.49
N GLN A 79 10.65 2.03 3.09
CA GLN A 79 11.11 0.69 3.47
C GLN A 79 11.53 -0.14 2.26
N VAL A 80 10.77 -0.10 1.18
CA VAL A 80 11.12 -0.79 -0.07
C VAL A 80 12.36 -0.17 -0.71
N ALA A 81 12.49 1.16 -0.68
CA ALA A 81 13.68 1.85 -1.20
C ALA A 81 14.96 1.45 -0.44
N PHE A 82 14.86 1.15 0.85
CA PHE A 82 15.98 0.66 1.66
C PHE A 82 16.54 -0.66 1.11
N HIS A 83 15.70 -1.52 0.53
CA HIS A 83 16.13 -2.76 -0.11
C HIS A 83 16.77 -2.56 -1.50
N GLN A 84 16.71 -1.35 -2.05
CA GLN A 84 17.33 -0.96 -3.32
C GLN A 84 16.97 -1.87 -4.52
N PRO A 85 15.67 -2.21 -4.75
CA PRO A 85 15.31 -3.04 -5.88
C PRO A 85 15.74 -2.34 -7.19
N PRO A 86 16.40 -3.05 -8.11
CA PRO A 86 17.05 -2.43 -9.28
C PRO A 86 16.11 -1.64 -10.18
N ALA A 87 14.86 -2.07 -10.29
CA ALA A 87 13.86 -1.40 -11.12
C ALA A 87 13.27 -0.14 -10.46
N LEU A 88 13.32 0.00 -9.14
CA LEU A 88 12.81 1.18 -8.43
C LEU A 88 13.73 2.37 -8.65
N LYS A 89 13.21 3.45 -9.24
CA LYS A 89 13.98 4.65 -9.61
C LYS A 89 13.60 5.90 -8.85
N ALA A 90 12.41 5.95 -8.28
CA ALA A 90 11.92 7.09 -7.53
C ALA A 90 10.86 6.68 -6.51
N VAL A 91 10.80 7.40 -5.41
CA VAL A 91 9.74 7.27 -4.40
C VAL A 91 9.20 8.67 -4.10
N ILE A 92 7.89 8.81 -4.10
CA ILE A 92 7.20 9.97 -3.54
C ILE A 92 6.51 9.52 -2.27
N SER A 93 7.06 9.95 -1.15
CA SER A 93 6.58 9.64 0.20
C SER A 93 5.93 10.87 0.81
N LEU A 94 4.65 10.77 1.16
CA LEU A 94 3.85 11.85 1.72
C LEU A 94 3.35 11.48 3.11
N TYR A 95 3.41 12.43 4.05
CA TYR A 95 2.93 12.24 5.43
C TYR A 95 3.55 11.01 6.10
N SER A 96 4.84 10.85 5.95
CA SER A 96 5.65 9.78 6.52
C SER A 96 6.99 10.33 7.00
N THR A 97 7.68 9.57 7.81
CA THR A 97 8.99 9.92 8.36
C THR A 97 9.95 8.74 8.19
N ASP A 98 11.24 9.01 8.25
CA ASP A 98 12.30 8.00 8.30
C ASP A 98 12.63 7.57 9.75
N ASN A 99 12.11 8.31 10.74
CA ASN A 99 12.32 8.01 12.16
C ASN A 99 11.01 8.04 12.95
N ARG A 100 10.34 6.89 13.02
CA ARG A 100 9.07 6.76 13.73
C ARG A 100 9.19 6.98 15.25
N TYR A 101 10.35 6.76 15.82
CA TYR A 101 10.56 6.93 17.26
C TYR A 101 10.43 8.38 17.69
N THR A 102 11.02 9.30 16.93
CA THR A 102 11.09 10.72 17.29
C THR A 102 9.96 11.54 16.69
N ASP A 103 9.52 11.19 15.47
CA ASP A 103 8.59 12.00 14.68
C ASP A 103 7.64 11.13 13.87
N ASP A 104 6.53 10.78 14.49
CA ASP A 104 5.42 10.06 13.87
C ASP A 104 4.10 10.49 14.50
N ILE A 105 2.99 10.26 13.81
CA ILE A 105 1.64 10.50 14.34
C ILE A 105 1.36 9.65 15.59
N HIS A 106 1.94 8.46 15.68
CA HIS A 106 1.71 7.49 16.74
C HIS A 106 2.74 7.58 17.88
N TYR A 107 3.87 8.26 17.65
CA TYR A 107 4.95 8.39 18.62
C TYR A 107 5.44 9.83 18.71
N LYS A 108 5.76 10.26 19.91
CA LYS A 108 6.38 11.57 20.18
C LYS A 108 7.55 11.38 21.14
N GLY A 109 8.76 11.64 20.65
CA GLY A 109 9.99 11.46 21.44
C GLY A 109 10.10 10.06 22.06
N GLY A 110 9.72 9.02 21.33
CA GLY A 110 9.73 7.63 21.80
C GLY A 110 8.52 7.21 22.65
N SER A 111 7.63 8.13 22.97
CA SER A 111 6.41 7.82 23.73
C SER A 111 5.22 7.55 22.83
N LEU A 112 4.49 6.48 23.11
CA LEU A 112 3.27 6.14 22.39
C LEU A 112 2.17 7.17 22.65
N VAL A 113 1.57 7.69 21.59
CA VAL A 113 0.39 8.55 21.65
C VAL A 113 -0.87 7.69 21.66
N ALA A 114 -1.26 7.21 22.85
CA ALA A 114 -2.33 6.21 23.02
C ALA A 114 -3.67 6.62 22.40
N SER A 115 -4.05 7.88 22.45
CA SER A 115 -5.29 8.37 21.85
C SER A 115 -5.31 8.22 20.33
N GLN A 116 -4.18 8.41 19.68
CA GLN A 116 -4.05 8.23 18.22
C GLN A 116 -4.03 6.75 17.86
N MET A 117 -3.30 5.93 18.61
CA MET A 117 -3.23 4.49 18.37
C MET A 117 -4.58 3.79 18.56
N LEU A 118 -5.33 4.14 19.59
CA LEU A 118 -6.65 3.56 19.82
C LEU A 118 -7.61 3.88 18.66
N SER A 119 -7.61 5.13 18.22
CA SER A 119 -8.45 5.56 17.11
C SER A 119 -8.05 4.84 15.81
N TRP A 120 -6.76 4.79 15.51
CA TRP A 120 -6.25 4.10 14.31
C TRP A 120 -6.57 2.61 14.32
N ALA A 121 -6.26 1.90 15.40
CA ALA A 121 -6.53 0.47 15.53
C ALA A 121 -8.02 0.15 15.36
N SER A 122 -8.90 0.97 15.94
CA SER A 122 -10.36 0.79 15.82
C SER A 122 -10.84 0.95 14.37
N ILE A 123 -10.32 1.94 13.64
CA ILE A 123 -10.65 2.16 12.23
C ILE A 123 -10.13 1.01 11.37
N MET A 124 -8.88 0.61 11.57
CA MET A 124 -8.27 -0.48 10.79
C MET A 124 -8.95 -1.81 11.04
N PHE A 125 -9.31 -2.10 12.31
CA PHE A 125 -10.08 -3.29 12.64
C PHE A 125 -11.44 -3.29 11.92
N ALA A 126 -12.16 -2.18 11.95
CA ALA A 126 -13.45 -2.07 11.27
C ALA A 126 -13.32 -2.23 9.75
N TRP A 127 -12.25 -1.71 9.14
CA TRP A 127 -12.03 -1.87 7.71
C TRP A 127 -11.63 -3.29 7.31
N ASN A 128 -10.76 -3.93 8.08
CA ASN A 128 -10.30 -5.29 7.81
C ASN A 128 -11.40 -6.34 8.07
N ALA A 129 -12.31 -6.06 8.99
CA ALA A 129 -13.46 -6.93 9.26
C ALA A 129 -14.60 -6.80 8.22
N ARG A 130 -14.49 -5.90 7.25
CA ARG A 130 -15.51 -5.74 6.22
C ARG A 130 -15.47 -6.91 5.24
N PRO A 131 -16.62 -7.49 4.90
CA PRO A 131 -16.68 -8.48 3.83
C PRO A 131 -16.27 -7.84 2.49
N PRO A 132 -15.72 -8.64 1.56
CA PRO A 132 -15.42 -8.17 0.22
C PRO A 132 -16.69 -7.66 -0.47
N HIS A 133 -16.52 -6.72 -1.39
CA HIS A 133 -17.64 -6.15 -2.11
C HIS A 133 -18.27 -7.23 -3.04
N PRO A 134 -19.59 -7.48 -2.98
CA PRO A 134 -20.23 -8.58 -3.71
C PRO A 134 -19.99 -8.61 -5.24
N LYS A 135 -19.65 -7.45 -5.83
CA LYS A 135 -19.37 -7.34 -7.27
C LYS A 135 -17.91 -7.54 -7.64
N SER A 136 -16.99 -7.44 -6.67
CA SER A 136 -15.55 -7.59 -6.91
C SER A 136 -15.03 -8.95 -6.55
N TYR A 137 -15.71 -9.65 -5.65
CA TYR A 137 -15.32 -10.97 -5.18
C TYR A 137 -16.08 -12.07 -5.95
N ALA A 138 -15.34 -12.85 -6.73
CA ALA A 138 -15.91 -13.97 -7.50
C ALA A 138 -16.03 -15.26 -6.68
N GLY A 139 -15.46 -15.32 -5.47
CA GLY A 139 -15.51 -16.47 -4.57
C GLY A 139 -16.65 -16.37 -3.56
N SER A 140 -17.24 -17.51 -3.25
CA SER A 140 -18.33 -17.64 -2.26
C SER A 140 -17.82 -17.86 -0.83
N ASP A 141 -16.54 -18.08 -0.66
CA ASP A 141 -15.95 -18.71 0.54
C ASP A 141 -16.04 -17.85 1.81
N TRP A 142 -16.16 -16.54 1.67
CA TRP A 142 -16.32 -15.66 2.85
C TRP A 142 -17.70 -15.82 3.54
N LYS A 143 -18.67 -16.49 2.90
CA LYS A 143 -19.98 -16.76 3.49
C LYS A 143 -20.01 -18.04 4.32
N GLU A 144 -18.97 -18.84 4.20
CA GLU A 144 -18.86 -20.16 4.84
C GLU A 144 -17.96 -20.13 6.10
N THR A 145 -17.30 -19.00 6.37
CA THR A 145 -16.50 -18.74 7.58
C THR A 145 -17.24 -17.84 8.54
#